data_069ccccd380cf6ae332565406a5e3a64
#
_entry.id   069ccccd380cf6ae332565406a5e3a64
#
_cell.length_a   1.000
_cell.length_b   1.000
_cell.length_c   1.000
_cell.angle_alpha   90.00
_cell.angle_beta   90.00
_cell.angle_gamma   90.00
#
_symmetry.space_group_name_H-M   'P 1'
#
loop_
_entity.id
_entity.type
_entity.pdbx_description
1 polymer ?
#
loop_
_entity_poly.entity_id
_entity_poly.type
_entity_poly.pdbx_seq_one_letter_code
_entity_poly.pdbx_strand_id
1 'polypeptide(L)'
;MRLAQCCNYRDFRELARRRLPGPIFNYIDGAAEDETTYRRNTLAFEDCDLVPNVLTGVAQVDLSVSVMGERLAMPFYCSPTALQRLFHYEGERAVARAVNKFGTMFGVSSLGTVSLEEIASNFSFPQVYQFYFHKDRGLNKAMMDRAKRAGVRIMMLTVDSITGGNRERDLRTGFSIPLRLTLGGMMEFAIKPRWAIEYFTHERFRLPQLEEHVDMKGGAMSIGDYFTNMLDPAMNWSDVAQMVKQWNGKFCLKGIMSVDDARKAVDIGCAGIVVSNHGGRQLDGSRSGFDQLAEIVDAVGDKIDVLVDGGVHRGSHVLKALSLGAKAVGAGRYYLFALAAAGQAGVERALHLMRLELERDMRLMGCTSVSQLSRRNLRFRSSVR
;
A
#
# COMPACT_ATOMS: atom_id res chain seq x y z
N MET A 1 22.87 5.85 12.75
CA MET A 1 22.68 5.04 11.50
C MET A 1 22.50 5.98 10.33
N ARG A 2 23.18 5.75 9.22
CA ARG A 2 23.05 6.50 7.95
C ARG A 2 22.26 5.64 6.95
N LEU A 3 21.67 6.25 5.91
CA LEU A 3 20.90 5.54 4.88
C LEU A 3 21.70 4.36 4.26
N ALA A 4 22.98 4.55 3.97
CA ALA A 4 23.84 3.50 3.41
C ALA A 4 24.00 2.26 4.31
N GLN A 5 23.77 2.41 5.61
CA GLN A 5 23.82 1.32 6.61
C GLN A 5 22.50 0.59 6.77
N CYS A 6 21.41 1.09 6.14
CA CYS A 6 20.13 0.41 6.18
C CYS A 6 20.19 -0.89 5.38
N CYS A 7 19.87 -2.00 6.02
CA CYS A 7 19.86 -3.34 5.46
C CYS A 7 18.44 -3.96 5.41
N ASN A 8 17.44 -3.35 6.06
CA ASN A 8 16.12 -3.92 6.19
C ASN A 8 15.05 -2.89 6.61
N TYR A 9 13.80 -3.34 6.66
CA TYR A 9 12.64 -2.58 7.11
C TYR A 9 12.82 -1.90 8.47
N ARG A 10 13.41 -2.60 9.45
CA ARG A 10 13.57 -2.08 10.82
C ARG A 10 14.51 -0.87 10.85
N ASP A 11 15.54 -0.88 10.02
CA ASP A 11 16.50 0.23 9.91
C ASP A 11 15.83 1.48 9.34
N PHE A 12 15.01 1.35 8.29
CA PHE A 12 14.23 2.48 7.75
C PHE A 12 13.24 3.01 8.78
N ARG A 13 12.54 2.11 9.50
CA ARG A 13 11.61 2.50 10.55
C ARG A 13 12.30 3.30 11.66
N GLU A 14 13.50 2.88 12.09
CA GLU A 14 14.27 3.60 13.11
C GLU A 14 14.75 4.97 12.61
N LEU A 15 15.22 5.08 11.36
CA LEU A 15 15.56 6.38 10.76
C LEU A 15 14.36 7.31 10.66
N ALA A 16 13.20 6.78 10.24
CA ALA A 16 11.95 7.53 10.18
C ALA A 16 11.54 8.05 11.57
N ARG A 17 11.66 7.22 12.60
CA ARG A 17 11.37 7.59 14.00
C ARG A 17 12.25 8.73 14.49
N ARG A 18 13.53 8.74 14.09
CA ARG A 18 14.48 9.83 14.43
C ARG A 18 14.16 11.12 13.71
N ARG A 19 13.59 11.06 12.51
CA ARG A 19 13.32 12.22 11.67
C ARG A 19 11.95 12.84 11.93
N LEU A 20 10.91 12.02 12.06
CA LEU A 20 9.53 12.47 12.16
C LEU A 20 9.16 12.89 13.59
N PRO A 21 8.29 13.91 13.75
CA PRO A 21 7.58 14.15 15.00
C PRO A 21 6.77 12.93 15.43
N GLY A 22 6.62 12.73 16.75
CA GLY A 22 5.94 11.58 17.33
C GLY A 22 4.55 11.31 16.75
N PRO A 23 3.64 12.29 16.67
CA PRO A 23 2.30 12.09 16.09
C PRO A 23 2.34 11.59 14.63
N ILE A 24 3.23 12.14 13.80
CA ILE A 24 3.37 11.76 12.39
C ILE A 24 3.97 10.37 12.26
N PHE A 25 4.98 10.05 13.06
CA PHE A 25 5.54 8.70 13.10
C PHE A 25 4.49 7.67 13.52
N ASN A 26 3.73 7.94 14.58
CA ASN A 26 2.69 7.05 15.09
C ASN A 26 1.56 6.85 14.08
N TYR A 27 1.23 7.87 13.29
CA TYR A 27 0.26 7.72 12.21
C TYR A 27 0.69 6.66 11.17
N ILE A 28 1.98 6.59 10.80
CA ILE A 28 2.47 5.53 9.90
C ILE A 28 2.54 4.19 10.63
N ASP A 29 3.11 4.20 11.83
CA ASP A 29 3.51 3.00 12.58
C ASP A 29 2.32 2.31 13.22
N GLY A 30 1.30 3.07 13.66
CA GLY A 30 0.14 2.58 14.38
C GLY A 30 -0.85 1.78 13.53
N ALA A 31 -1.70 1.03 14.23
CA ALA A 31 -2.79 0.26 13.68
C ALA A 31 -4.07 0.45 14.53
N ALA A 32 -5.11 -0.35 14.29
CA ALA A 32 -6.35 -0.26 15.04
C ALA A 32 -6.27 -0.99 16.37
N GLU A 33 -6.93 -0.44 17.39
CA GLU A 33 -7.18 -1.04 18.71
C GLU A 33 -5.92 -1.62 19.35
N ASP A 34 -5.91 -2.92 19.67
CA ASP A 34 -4.79 -3.62 20.31
C ASP A 34 -3.68 -4.01 19.31
N GLU A 35 -3.83 -3.67 18.03
CA GLU A 35 -2.89 -3.96 16.94
C GLU A 35 -2.60 -5.46 16.73
N THR A 36 -3.54 -6.31 17.08
CA THR A 36 -3.41 -7.77 16.95
C THR A 36 -3.28 -8.18 15.49
N THR A 37 -4.15 -7.66 14.62
CA THR A 37 -4.08 -7.89 13.17
C THR A 37 -2.78 -7.37 12.58
N TYR A 38 -2.31 -6.21 13.02
CA TYR A 38 -1.03 -5.65 12.56
C TYR A 38 0.14 -6.58 12.84
N ARG A 39 0.23 -7.10 14.08
CA ARG A 39 1.26 -8.07 14.45
C ARG A 39 1.10 -9.37 13.67
N ARG A 40 -0.13 -9.90 13.57
CA ARG A 40 -0.41 -11.14 12.84
C ARG A 40 -0.06 -11.05 11.36
N ASN A 41 -0.22 -9.90 10.71
CA ASN A 41 0.13 -9.71 9.31
C ASN A 41 1.58 -10.10 8.99
N THR A 42 2.52 -9.84 9.89
CA THR A 42 3.93 -10.23 9.70
C THR A 42 4.20 -11.65 10.23
N LEU A 43 3.64 -11.99 11.40
CA LEU A 43 3.83 -13.31 12.02
C LEU A 43 3.30 -14.45 11.14
N ALA A 44 2.23 -14.21 10.36
CA ALA A 44 1.69 -15.21 9.45
C ALA A 44 2.72 -15.74 8.44
N PHE A 45 3.64 -14.89 8.01
CA PHE A 45 4.74 -15.34 7.15
C PHE A 45 5.74 -16.22 7.90
N GLU A 46 5.89 -16.07 9.22
CA GLU A 46 6.80 -16.86 10.03
C GLU A 46 6.26 -18.29 10.27
N ASP A 47 4.94 -18.49 10.16
CA ASP A 47 4.29 -19.79 10.28
C ASP A 47 4.42 -20.65 8.99
N CYS A 48 5.12 -20.15 7.98
CA CYS A 48 5.32 -20.82 6.69
C CYS A 48 6.81 -20.83 6.34
N ASP A 49 7.35 -22.00 6.06
CA ASP A 49 8.74 -22.20 5.65
C ASP A 49 8.87 -22.32 4.13
N LEU A 50 10.00 -21.81 3.58
CA LEU A 50 10.39 -22.03 2.20
C LEU A 50 11.16 -23.36 2.08
N VAL A 51 10.85 -24.14 1.05
CA VAL A 51 11.53 -25.41 0.74
C VAL A 51 12.38 -25.21 -0.52
N PRO A 52 13.71 -25.11 -0.38
CA PRO A 52 14.60 -24.90 -1.52
C PRO A 52 14.83 -26.19 -2.33
N ASN A 53 15.11 -26.02 -3.63
CA ASN A 53 15.67 -27.05 -4.49
C ASN A 53 17.11 -26.68 -4.84
N VAL A 54 18.01 -27.64 -4.78
CA VAL A 54 19.44 -27.43 -5.03
C VAL A 54 19.87 -28.01 -6.38
N LEU A 55 21.05 -27.62 -6.87
CA LEU A 55 21.68 -28.12 -8.09
C LEU A 55 20.85 -27.88 -9.37
N THR A 56 20.05 -26.81 -9.38
CA THR A 56 19.15 -26.46 -10.49
C THR A 56 19.77 -25.51 -11.53
N GLY A 57 21.03 -25.10 -11.34
CA GLY A 57 21.77 -24.30 -12.34
C GLY A 57 21.27 -22.87 -12.52
N VAL A 58 20.81 -22.20 -11.49
CA VAL A 58 20.27 -20.83 -11.56
C VAL A 58 21.38 -19.79 -11.68
N ALA A 59 21.77 -19.48 -12.91
CA ALA A 59 22.74 -18.42 -13.21
C ALA A 59 22.07 -17.04 -13.20
N GLN A 60 20.88 -16.92 -13.78
CA GLN A 60 20.12 -15.68 -13.87
C GLN A 60 18.70 -15.88 -13.33
N VAL A 61 18.11 -14.80 -12.83
CA VAL A 61 16.74 -14.78 -12.30
C VAL A 61 15.94 -13.71 -13.01
N ASP A 62 14.79 -14.09 -13.56
CA ASP A 62 13.77 -13.18 -14.08
C ASP A 62 12.70 -12.95 -12.99
N LEU A 63 12.65 -11.73 -12.47
CA LEU A 63 11.66 -11.28 -11.51
C LEU A 63 10.41 -10.67 -12.16
N SER A 64 10.36 -10.54 -13.48
CA SER A 64 9.27 -9.84 -14.14
C SER A 64 7.95 -10.60 -14.02
N VAL A 65 6.87 -9.84 -13.87
CA VAL A 65 5.50 -10.35 -13.81
C VAL A 65 4.55 -9.46 -14.61
N SER A 66 3.38 -9.98 -14.95
CA SER A 66 2.28 -9.20 -15.50
C SER A 66 1.17 -9.10 -14.46
N VAL A 67 0.67 -7.88 -14.22
CA VAL A 67 -0.42 -7.59 -13.29
C VAL A 67 -1.47 -6.77 -14.01
N MET A 68 -2.68 -7.32 -14.16
CA MET A 68 -3.78 -6.68 -14.89
C MET A 68 -3.37 -6.15 -16.28
N GLY A 69 -2.45 -6.90 -16.96
CA GLY A 69 -1.91 -6.54 -18.27
C GLY A 69 -0.73 -5.57 -18.25
N GLU A 70 -0.31 -5.06 -17.09
CA GLU A 70 0.87 -4.21 -16.94
C GLU A 70 2.10 -5.04 -16.58
N ARG A 71 3.22 -4.79 -17.27
CA ARG A 71 4.50 -5.46 -16.95
C ARG A 71 5.22 -4.74 -15.82
N LEU A 72 5.60 -5.50 -14.80
CA LEU A 72 6.45 -5.08 -13.69
C LEU A 72 7.80 -5.78 -13.78
N ALA A 73 8.90 -5.06 -13.52
CA ALA A 73 10.24 -5.64 -13.50
C ALA A 73 10.51 -6.49 -12.23
N MET A 74 9.65 -6.42 -11.23
CA MET A 74 9.68 -7.26 -10.02
C MET A 74 8.27 -7.41 -9.44
N PRO A 75 7.96 -8.52 -8.75
CA PRO A 75 6.63 -8.83 -8.23
C PRO A 75 6.30 -8.11 -6.92
N PHE A 76 6.85 -6.91 -6.74
CA PHE A 76 6.64 -6.06 -5.57
C PHE A 76 6.24 -4.66 -6.00
N TYR A 77 5.23 -4.06 -5.34
CA TYR A 77 4.75 -2.73 -5.67
C TYR A 77 4.54 -1.85 -4.44
N CYS A 78 4.55 -0.53 -4.65
CA CYS A 78 4.21 0.44 -3.62
C CYS A 78 2.69 0.58 -3.53
N SER A 79 2.08 0.01 -2.46
CA SER A 79 0.64 0.10 -2.19
C SER A 79 0.21 1.56 -2.01
N PRO A 80 -1.04 1.92 -2.35
CA PRO A 80 -1.53 3.28 -2.16
C PRO A 80 -1.51 3.67 -0.68
N THR A 81 -0.95 4.84 -0.41
CA THR A 81 -0.94 5.45 0.92
C THR A 81 -1.20 6.94 0.83
N ALA A 82 -1.86 7.47 1.84
CA ALA A 82 -2.22 8.88 1.94
C ALA A 82 -1.07 9.75 2.48
N LEU A 83 -1.15 11.07 2.24
CA LEU A 83 -0.47 12.12 3.02
C LEU A 83 1.06 12.09 2.96
N GLN A 84 1.65 11.63 1.89
CA GLN A 84 3.09 11.34 1.84
C GLN A 84 3.98 12.56 2.08
N ARG A 85 3.52 13.78 1.77
CA ARG A 85 4.27 15.02 2.04
C ARG A 85 4.34 15.40 3.52
N LEU A 86 3.55 14.78 4.39
CA LEU A 86 3.78 14.86 5.84
C LEU A 86 5.06 14.11 6.26
N PHE A 87 5.47 13.10 5.51
CA PHE A 87 6.62 12.27 5.86
C PHE A 87 7.92 12.78 5.24
N HIS A 88 7.80 13.35 4.03
CA HIS A 88 8.90 14.00 3.33
C HIS A 88 8.33 15.04 2.35
N TYR A 89 8.94 16.20 2.23
CA TYR A 89 8.40 17.31 1.41
C TYR A 89 8.15 16.96 -0.06
N GLU A 90 8.88 16.00 -0.63
CA GLU A 90 8.66 15.52 -2.00
C GLU A 90 7.46 14.56 -2.12
N GLY A 91 7.09 13.86 -1.04
CA GLY A 91 5.93 12.95 -1.01
C GLY A 91 5.91 11.93 -2.15
N GLU A 92 4.77 11.87 -2.83
CA GLU A 92 4.51 10.96 -3.95
C GLU A 92 5.46 11.15 -5.13
N ARG A 93 6.04 12.36 -5.32
CA ARG A 93 7.05 12.63 -6.36
C ARG A 93 8.32 11.78 -6.16
N ALA A 94 8.77 11.69 -4.92
CA ALA A 94 9.95 10.88 -4.56
C ALA A 94 9.71 9.38 -4.81
N VAL A 95 8.52 8.91 -4.43
CA VAL A 95 8.11 7.51 -4.65
C VAL A 95 7.97 7.23 -6.14
N ALA A 96 7.32 8.10 -6.90
CA ALA A 96 7.13 7.95 -8.34
C ALA A 96 8.47 7.86 -9.09
N ARG A 97 9.45 8.73 -8.78
CA ARG A 97 10.80 8.66 -9.36
C ARG A 97 11.50 7.33 -9.07
N ALA A 98 11.42 6.86 -7.81
CA ALA A 98 12.01 5.59 -7.43
C ALA A 98 11.33 4.41 -8.14
N VAL A 99 9.99 4.38 -8.15
CA VAL A 99 9.20 3.33 -8.81
C VAL A 99 9.48 3.29 -10.32
N ASN A 100 9.53 4.45 -10.98
CA ASN A 100 9.86 4.55 -12.40
C ASN A 100 11.26 3.97 -12.71
N LYS A 101 12.25 4.28 -11.87
CA LYS A 101 13.62 3.73 -12.00
C LYS A 101 13.67 2.22 -11.85
N PHE A 102 12.85 1.64 -10.98
CA PHE A 102 12.83 0.20 -10.72
C PHE A 102 11.83 -0.57 -11.60
N GLY A 103 11.05 0.10 -12.43
CA GLY A 103 10.09 -0.51 -13.35
C GLY A 103 8.98 -1.31 -12.64
N THR A 104 8.50 -0.81 -11.50
CA THR A 104 7.41 -1.46 -10.77
C THR A 104 6.16 -0.58 -10.73
N MET A 105 5.14 -0.96 -9.95
CA MET A 105 3.84 -0.29 -9.89
C MET A 105 3.71 0.58 -8.65
N PHE A 106 3.01 1.71 -8.77
CA PHE A 106 2.66 2.58 -7.66
C PHE A 106 1.17 2.89 -7.64
N GLY A 107 0.55 2.69 -6.48
CA GLY A 107 -0.81 3.13 -6.20
C GLY A 107 -0.85 4.57 -5.70
N VAL A 108 -1.34 5.49 -6.55
CA VAL A 108 -1.58 6.88 -6.16
C VAL A 108 -2.91 6.97 -5.44
N SER A 109 -2.91 7.46 -4.20
CA SER A 109 -4.13 7.59 -3.40
C SER A 109 -4.93 8.85 -3.73
N SER A 110 -6.26 8.78 -3.63
CA SER A 110 -7.13 9.97 -3.67
C SER A 110 -6.88 10.93 -2.50
N LEU A 111 -6.25 10.47 -1.43
CA LEU A 111 -5.73 11.29 -0.34
C LEU A 111 -4.23 11.60 -0.52
N GLY A 112 -3.72 11.49 -1.73
CA GLY A 112 -2.36 11.89 -2.08
C GLY A 112 -2.18 13.40 -2.02
N THR A 113 -0.96 13.82 -1.72
CA THR A 113 -0.57 15.23 -1.54
C THR A 113 0.05 15.85 -2.78
N VAL A 114 0.22 15.06 -3.84
CA VAL A 114 0.61 15.46 -5.19
C VAL A 114 -0.51 15.07 -6.15
N SER A 115 -0.80 15.90 -7.14
CA SER A 115 -1.90 15.63 -8.06
C SER A 115 -1.64 14.37 -8.90
N LEU A 116 -2.71 13.65 -9.22
CA LEU A 116 -2.65 12.47 -10.08
C LEU A 116 -2.09 12.84 -11.47
N GLU A 117 -2.50 13.99 -12.01
CA GLU A 117 -2.07 14.47 -13.32
C GLU A 117 -0.57 14.75 -13.36
N GLU A 118 -0.02 15.33 -12.29
CA GLU A 118 1.42 15.57 -12.19
C GLU A 118 2.20 14.23 -12.20
N ILE A 119 1.74 13.24 -11.46
CA ILE A 119 2.37 11.92 -11.47
C ILE A 119 2.21 11.25 -12.83
N ALA A 120 1.01 11.29 -13.41
CA ALA A 120 0.73 10.64 -14.69
C ALA A 120 1.50 11.24 -15.86
N SER A 121 1.64 12.57 -15.90
CA SER A 121 2.33 13.28 -17.00
C SER A 121 3.85 13.15 -16.96
N ASN A 122 4.43 12.97 -15.77
CA ASN A 122 5.89 12.97 -15.60
C ASN A 122 6.52 11.56 -15.57
N PHE A 123 5.72 10.49 -15.46
CA PHE A 123 6.24 9.14 -15.28
C PHE A 123 5.46 8.11 -16.09
N SER A 124 6.16 7.09 -16.61
CA SER A 124 5.61 6.04 -17.49
C SER A 124 5.51 4.65 -16.86
N PHE A 125 5.66 4.52 -15.53
CA PHE A 125 5.47 3.24 -14.84
C PHE A 125 3.97 2.87 -14.77
N PRO A 126 3.61 1.60 -14.51
CA PRO A 126 2.24 1.17 -14.27
C PRO A 126 1.61 1.88 -13.08
N GLN A 127 0.65 2.76 -13.35
CA GLN A 127 -0.03 3.58 -12.35
C GLN A 127 -1.40 3.00 -12.02
N VAL A 128 -1.69 2.94 -10.72
CA VAL A 128 -3.01 2.61 -10.18
C VAL A 128 -3.53 3.84 -9.46
N TYR A 129 -4.74 4.28 -9.78
CA TYR A 129 -5.38 5.32 -8.98
C TYR A 129 -6.32 4.69 -7.97
N GLN A 130 -6.05 4.89 -6.68
CA GLN A 130 -6.85 4.39 -5.58
C GLN A 130 -7.77 5.48 -5.05
N PHE A 131 -9.04 5.13 -4.86
CA PHE A 131 -10.03 6.03 -4.28
C PHE A 131 -10.97 5.28 -3.32
N TYR A 132 -11.78 6.06 -2.60
CA TYR A 132 -12.84 5.61 -1.72
C TYR A 132 -14.20 5.94 -2.31
N PHE A 133 -15.23 5.22 -1.88
CA PHE A 133 -16.59 5.46 -2.32
C PHE A 133 -17.26 6.55 -1.46
N HIS A 134 -17.58 7.67 -2.07
CA HIS A 134 -18.17 8.84 -1.40
C HIS A 134 -19.69 8.82 -1.48
N LYS A 135 -20.35 9.44 -0.48
CA LYS A 135 -21.79 9.72 -0.50
C LYS A 135 -22.21 10.53 -1.73
N ASP A 136 -21.38 11.49 -2.11
CA ASP A 136 -21.52 12.25 -3.35
C ASP A 136 -21.12 11.40 -4.56
N ARG A 137 -22.12 10.95 -5.31
CA ARG A 137 -21.92 10.17 -6.55
C ARG A 137 -21.29 10.99 -7.67
N GLY A 138 -21.52 12.32 -7.67
CA GLY A 138 -20.86 13.26 -8.58
C GLY A 138 -19.36 13.28 -8.39
N LEU A 139 -18.92 13.30 -7.13
CA LEU A 139 -17.50 13.23 -6.78
C LEU A 139 -16.87 11.89 -7.23
N ASN A 140 -17.53 10.76 -7.01
CA ASN A 140 -17.06 9.46 -7.49
C ASN A 140 -16.85 9.47 -9.01
N LYS A 141 -17.82 10.00 -9.76
CA LYS A 141 -17.72 10.13 -11.22
C LYS A 141 -16.59 11.07 -11.62
N ALA A 142 -16.49 12.23 -10.99
CA ALA A 142 -15.43 13.21 -11.28
C ALA A 142 -14.04 12.64 -11.08
N MET A 143 -13.81 11.87 -10.01
CA MET A 143 -12.54 11.16 -9.76
C MET A 143 -12.21 10.14 -10.84
N MET A 144 -13.19 9.34 -11.28
CA MET A 144 -12.99 8.40 -12.39
C MET A 144 -12.68 9.11 -13.71
N ASP A 145 -13.42 10.16 -14.04
CA ASP A 145 -13.21 10.94 -15.25
C ASP A 145 -11.84 11.65 -15.24
N ARG A 146 -11.42 12.14 -14.08
CA ARG A 146 -10.09 12.72 -13.86
C ARG A 146 -8.98 11.70 -14.11
N ALA A 147 -9.12 10.50 -13.55
CA ALA A 147 -8.15 9.41 -13.76
C ALA A 147 -8.07 8.97 -15.23
N LYS A 148 -9.21 8.91 -15.93
CA LYS A 148 -9.24 8.63 -17.37
C LYS A 148 -8.51 9.70 -18.18
N ARG A 149 -8.78 10.97 -17.91
CA ARG A 149 -8.09 12.10 -18.61
C ARG A 149 -6.59 12.10 -18.36
N ALA A 150 -6.16 11.68 -17.17
CA ALA A 150 -4.75 11.54 -16.83
C ALA A 150 -4.09 10.30 -17.46
N GLY A 151 -4.84 9.43 -18.18
CA GLY A 151 -4.30 8.24 -18.83
C GLY A 151 -4.04 7.06 -17.88
N VAL A 152 -4.59 7.08 -16.66
CA VAL A 152 -4.48 5.96 -15.71
C VAL A 152 -5.25 4.76 -16.24
N ARG A 153 -4.61 3.59 -16.26
CA ARG A 153 -5.20 2.37 -16.82
C ARG A 153 -5.87 1.46 -15.81
N ILE A 154 -5.47 1.54 -14.55
CA ILE A 154 -6.01 0.71 -13.47
C ILE A 154 -6.65 1.58 -12.41
N MET A 155 -7.94 1.39 -12.19
CA MET A 155 -8.70 1.99 -11.09
C MET A 155 -8.76 1.01 -9.91
N MET A 156 -8.52 1.50 -8.70
CA MET A 156 -8.59 0.67 -7.49
C MET A 156 -9.56 1.29 -6.47
N LEU A 157 -10.67 0.62 -6.20
CA LEU A 157 -11.59 1.00 -5.14
C LEU A 157 -11.22 0.28 -3.83
N THR A 158 -11.05 1.06 -2.77
CA THR A 158 -10.84 0.51 -1.42
C THR A 158 -12.20 0.30 -0.74
N VAL A 159 -12.50 -0.95 -0.37
CA VAL A 159 -13.83 -1.36 0.12
C VAL A 159 -13.85 -1.73 1.61
N ASP A 160 -12.70 -1.80 2.26
CA ASP A 160 -12.55 -2.10 3.69
C ASP A 160 -12.59 -0.88 4.61
N SER A 161 -12.93 0.30 4.07
CA SER A 161 -12.83 1.59 4.77
C SER A 161 -14.13 2.39 4.66
N ILE A 162 -15.27 1.73 4.90
CA ILE A 162 -16.59 2.38 4.97
C ILE A 162 -16.74 3.27 6.21
N THR A 163 -15.89 3.07 7.21
CA THR A 163 -15.71 3.90 8.40
C THR A 163 -14.24 3.89 8.80
N GLY A 164 -13.82 4.82 9.64
CA GLY A 164 -12.44 4.85 10.16
C GLY A 164 -12.22 3.78 11.22
N GLY A 165 -11.14 3.00 11.12
CA GLY A 165 -10.71 2.12 12.20
C GLY A 165 -10.30 2.92 13.44
N ASN A 166 -10.51 2.35 14.64
CA ASN A 166 -10.17 2.97 15.92
C ASN A 166 -8.64 2.97 16.14
N ARG A 167 -7.96 4.02 15.68
CA ARG A 167 -6.50 4.17 15.80
C ARG A 167 -6.14 4.91 17.07
N GLU A 168 -6.08 4.21 18.18
CA GLU A 168 -5.85 4.80 19.50
C GLU A 168 -4.54 5.58 19.61
N ARG A 169 -3.48 5.17 18.89
CA ARG A 169 -2.23 5.94 18.87
C ARG A 169 -2.40 7.32 18.26
N ASP A 170 -3.21 7.44 17.19
CA ASP A 170 -3.51 8.74 16.58
C ASP A 170 -4.27 9.64 17.56
N LEU A 171 -5.26 9.07 18.27
CA LEU A 171 -6.02 9.79 19.31
C LEU A 171 -5.12 10.23 20.48
N ARG A 172 -4.29 9.33 21.01
CA ARG A 172 -3.40 9.62 22.15
C ARG A 172 -2.32 10.65 21.81
N THR A 173 -1.88 10.70 20.55
CA THR A 173 -0.85 11.66 20.12
C THR A 173 -1.43 12.94 19.52
N GLY A 174 -2.76 13.05 19.43
CA GLY A 174 -3.44 14.25 18.91
C GLY A 174 -3.19 14.47 17.42
N PHE A 175 -2.95 13.40 16.64
CA PHE A 175 -2.77 13.53 15.21
C PHE A 175 -4.05 14.03 14.53
N SER A 176 -3.95 15.13 13.79
CA SER A 176 -5.07 15.73 13.04
C SER A 176 -4.57 16.30 11.72
N ILE A 177 -5.48 16.50 10.76
CA ILE A 177 -5.19 17.18 9.51
C ILE A 177 -6.24 18.26 9.25
N PRO A 178 -5.81 19.51 9.07
CA PRO A 178 -4.44 20.01 9.25
C PRO A 178 -3.93 19.80 10.67
N LEU A 179 -2.60 19.76 10.80
CA LEU A 179 -1.95 19.56 12.09
C LEU A 179 -2.40 20.65 13.09
N ARG A 180 -3.01 20.26 14.20
CA ARG A 180 -3.32 21.18 15.29
C ARG A 180 -2.08 21.30 16.17
N LEU A 181 -1.52 22.51 16.24
CA LEU A 181 -0.38 22.81 17.09
C LEU A 181 -0.87 23.00 18.54
N THR A 182 -0.97 21.92 19.29
CA THR A 182 -1.08 22.00 20.75
C THR A 182 0.27 22.33 21.36
N LEU A 183 0.32 22.87 22.60
CA LEU A 183 1.59 23.17 23.27
C LEU A 183 2.53 21.93 23.31
N GLY A 184 2.00 20.76 23.62
CA GLY A 184 2.77 19.52 23.57
C GLY A 184 3.22 19.14 22.15
N GLY A 185 2.35 19.33 21.16
CA GLY A 185 2.69 19.13 19.75
C GLY A 185 3.78 20.08 19.26
N MET A 186 3.76 21.36 19.69
CA MET A 186 4.82 22.33 19.32
C MET A 186 6.19 21.89 19.85
N MET A 187 6.27 21.33 21.06
CA MET A 187 7.53 20.77 21.57
C MET A 187 8.01 19.59 20.74
N GLU A 188 7.14 18.67 20.35
CA GLU A 188 7.46 17.55 19.46
C GLU A 188 7.99 18.02 18.09
N PHE A 189 7.45 19.12 17.55
CA PHE A 189 7.94 19.72 16.31
C PHE A 189 9.28 20.44 16.50
N ALA A 190 9.47 21.12 17.64
CA ALA A 190 10.72 21.84 17.95
C ALA A 190 11.92 20.90 18.05
N ILE A 191 11.74 19.68 18.57
CA ILE A 191 12.83 18.68 18.64
C ILE A 191 13.12 17.99 17.30
N LYS A 192 12.38 18.28 16.24
CA LYS A 192 12.58 17.78 14.87
C LYS A 192 12.77 18.94 13.86
N PRO A 193 13.78 19.80 14.07
CA PRO A 193 13.91 21.06 13.34
C PRO A 193 14.05 20.84 11.82
N ARG A 194 14.72 19.79 11.39
CA ARG A 194 14.87 19.49 9.98
C ARG A 194 13.52 19.20 9.32
N TRP A 195 12.66 18.40 9.95
CA TRP A 195 11.32 18.12 9.44
C TRP A 195 10.46 19.40 9.42
N ALA A 196 10.52 20.19 10.48
CA ALA A 196 9.78 21.45 10.60
C ALA A 196 10.17 22.44 9.50
N ILE A 197 11.50 22.65 9.29
CA ILE A 197 12.00 23.51 8.22
C ILE A 197 11.48 23.02 6.86
N GLU A 198 11.66 21.73 6.56
CA GLU A 198 11.20 21.17 5.27
C GLU A 198 9.68 21.34 5.09
N TYR A 199 8.87 21.14 6.13
CA TYR A 199 7.41 21.28 6.07
C TYR A 199 6.96 22.72 5.83
N PHE A 200 7.62 23.72 6.44
CA PHE A 200 7.21 25.13 6.35
C PHE A 200 7.86 25.89 5.18
N THR A 201 8.99 25.45 4.67
CA THR A 201 9.72 26.15 3.58
C THR A 201 9.40 25.64 2.19
N HIS A 202 8.79 24.45 2.07
CA HIS A 202 8.38 23.90 0.78
C HIS A 202 6.89 24.19 0.52
N GLU A 203 6.39 23.67 -0.59
CA GLU A 203 5.00 23.81 -1.04
C GLU A 203 4.04 23.40 0.08
N ARG A 204 2.98 24.20 0.30
CA ARG A 204 1.97 23.95 1.34
C ARG A 204 1.35 22.56 1.19
N PHE A 205 1.07 21.94 2.33
CA PHE A 205 0.31 20.69 2.37
C PHE A 205 -1.08 20.88 1.77
N ARG A 206 -1.44 20.05 0.80
CA ARG A 206 -2.72 20.08 0.06
C ARG A 206 -3.18 18.66 -0.23
N LEU A 207 -4.48 18.50 -0.51
CA LEU A 207 -5.11 17.28 -1.04
C LEU A 207 -5.75 17.60 -2.40
N PRO A 208 -4.94 17.72 -3.46
CA PRO A 208 -5.35 18.28 -4.74
C PRO A 208 -6.45 17.47 -5.45
N GLN A 209 -6.63 16.20 -5.08
CA GLN A 209 -7.69 15.37 -5.63
C GLN A 209 -9.07 15.68 -5.03
N LEU A 210 -9.11 16.36 -3.87
CA LEU A 210 -10.35 16.69 -3.16
C LEU A 210 -10.69 18.17 -3.19
N GLU A 211 -9.73 19.07 -3.42
CA GLU A 211 -9.88 20.53 -3.27
C GLU A 211 -10.99 21.14 -4.13
N GLU A 212 -11.28 20.57 -5.31
CA GLU A 212 -12.33 21.08 -6.21
C GLU A 212 -13.75 20.71 -5.72
N HIS A 213 -13.87 19.74 -4.82
CA HIS A 213 -15.15 19.14 -4.42
C HIS A 213 -15.43 19.23 -2.91
N VAL A 214 -14.42 19.60 -2.13
CA VAL A 214 -14.52 19.70 -0.68
C VAL A 214 -14.02 21.07 -0.25
N ASP A 215 -14.89 21.87 0.34
CA ASP A 215 -14.48 23.14 0.92
C ASP A 215 -13.59 22.92 2.14
N MET A 216 -12.29 22.85 1.91
CA MET A 216 -11.27 22.73 2.96
C MET A 216 -11.05 24.06 3.71
N LYS A 217 -11.70 25.17 3.29
CA LYS A 217 -11.52 26.50 3.88
C LYS A 217 -12.34 26.71 5.15
N GLY A 218 -13.39 25.93 5.37
CA GLY A 218 -14.34 26.07 6.48
C GLY A 218 -13.88 25.49 7.83
N GLY A 219 -12.71 24.90 7.91
CA GLY A 219 -12.18 24.33 9.15
C GLY A 219 -11.37 23.04 8.94
N ALA A 220 -10.56 22.68 9.92
CA ALA A 220 -9.75 21.48 9.92
C ALA A 220 -10.63 20.23 9.96
N MET A 221 -10.85 19.59 8.81
CA MET A 221 -11.45 18.25 8.77
C MET A 221 -10.38 17.24 9.19
N SER A 222 -10.62 16.51 10.27
CA SER A 222 -9.73 15.40 10.60
C SER A 222 -9.86 14.26 9.56
N ILE A 223 -8.86 13.37 9.46
CA ILE A 223 -9.01 12.15 8.64
C ILE A 223 -10.21 11.34 9.12
N GLY A 224 -10.45 11.29 10.44
CA GLY A 224 -11.63 10.65 11.01
C GLY A 224 -12.93 11.28 10.50
N ASP A 225 -13.00 12.61 10.46
CA ASP A 225 -14.17 13.33 9.94
C ASP A 225 -14.37 13.05 8.44
N TYR A 226 -13.28 12.98 7.65
CA TYR A 226 -13.36 12.59 6.24
C TYR A 226 -14.01 11.20 6.10
N PHE A 227 -13.50 10.20 6.82
CA PHE A 227 -14.07 8.85 6.73
C PHE A 227 -15.54 8.80 7.19
N THR A 228 -15.89 9.53 8.24
CA THR A 228 -17.24 9.53 8.81
C THR A 228 -18.24 10.31 7.95
N ASN A 229 -17.84 11.47 7.44
CA ASN A 229 -18.75 12.42 6.81
C ASN A 229 -18.83 12.24 5.28
N MET A 230 -17.73 11.88 4.63
CA MET A 230 -17.63 11.83 3.18
C MET A 230 -17.88 10.45 2.59
N LEU A 231 -17.47 9.38 3.27
CA LEU A 231 -17.63 8.04 2.76
C LEU A 231 -19.05 7.51 2.98
N ASP A 232 -19.48 6.65 2.06
CA ASP A 232 -20.80 6.05 2.12
C ASP A 232 -20.75 4.66 2.79
N PRO A 233 -21.23 4.52 4.03
CA PRO A 233 -21.27 3.23 4.70
C PRO A 233 -22.32 2.27 4.10
N ALA A 234 -23.24 2.78 3.27
CA ALA A 234 -24.25 1.98 2.58
C ALA A 234 -23.78 1.44 1.21
N MET A 235 -22.52 1.67 0.83
CA MET A 235 -21.93 1.10 -0.39
C MET A 235 -22.18 -0.40 -0.49
N ASN A 236 -22.66 -0.85 -1.65
CA ASN A 236 -22.98 -2.26 -1.88
C ASN A 236 -22.47 -2.73 -3.25
N TRP A 237 -22.60 -4.01 -3.54
CA TRP A 237 -22.12 -4.65 -4.76
C TRP A 237 -22.75 -4.08 -6.04
N SER A 238 -24.00 -3.60 -6.00
CA SER A 238 -24.66 -2.97 -7.14
C SER A 238 -23.98 -1.62 -7.49
N ASP A 239 -23.63 -0.83 -6.46
CA ASP A 239 -22.89 0.42 -6.65
C ASP A 239 -21.53 0.15 -7.33
N VAL A 240 -20.79 -0.86 -6.84
CA VAL A 240 -19.48 -1.23 -7.37
C VAL A 240 -19.60 -1.75 -8.80
N ALA A 241 -20.61 -2.58 -9.11
CA ALA A 241 -20.85 -3.07 -10.47
C ALA A 241 -21.11 -1.93 -11.46
N GLN A 242 -21.85 -0.89 -11.04
CA GLN A 242 -22.05 0.32 -11.87
C GLN A 242 -20.73 1.06 -12.12
N MET A 243 -19.85 1.17 -11.11
CA MET A 243 -18.55 1.81 -11.25
C MET A 243 -17.61 1.03 -12.18
N VAL A 244 -17.58 -0.29 -12.07
CA VAL A 244 -16.82 -1.17 -13.00
C VAL A 244 -17.27 -0.92 -14.43
N LYS A 245 -18.57 -0.90 -14.68
CA LYS A 245 -19.16 -0.62 -16.00
C LYS A 245 -18.84 0.79 -16.48
N GLN A 246 -18.91 1.80 -15.62
CA GLN A 246 -18.59 3.19 -15.96
C GLN A 246 -17.09 3.38 -16.25
N TRP A 247 -16.22 2.72 -15.52
CA TRP A 247 -14.79 2.78 -15.76
C TRP A 247 -14.43 2.18 -17.12
N ASN A 248 -15.05 1.05 -17.48
CA ASN A 248 -14.82 0.36 -18.75
C ASN A 248 -13.33 0.12 -19.05
N GLY A 249 -12.62 -0.40 -18.05
CA GLY A 249 -11.18 -0.64 -18.09
C GLY A 249 -10.78 -1.59 -16.96
N LYS A 250 -9.50 -1.63 -16.62
CA LYS A 250 -9.01 -2.48 -15.53
C LYS A 250 -9.46 -1.92 -14.17
N PHE A 251 -10.35 -2.64 -13.49
CA PHE A 251 -10.87 -2.27 -12.17
C PHE A 251 -10.45 -3.29 -11.13
N CYS A 252 -9.95 -2.80 -10.00
CA CYS A 252 -9.42 -3.61 -8.89
C CYS A 252 -10.14 -3.27 -7.59
N LEU A 253 -10.48 -4.26 -6.78
CA LEU A 253 -11.01 -4.04 -5.42
C LEU A 253 -9.91 -4.32 -4.39
N LYS A 254 -9.70 -3.38 -3.48
CA LYS A 254 -8.75 -3.52 -2.37
C LYS A 254 -9.48 -3.65 -1.05
N GLY A 255 -9.11 -4.67 -0.25
CA GLY A 255 -9.73 -4.95 1.03
C GLY A 255 -10.62 -6.21 1.02
N ILE A 256 -10.40 -7.09 0.05
CA ILE A 256 -11.14 -8.35 -0.07
C ILE A 256 -10.49 -9.40 0.85
N MET A 257 -11.28 -9.92 1.82
CA MET A 257 -10.81 -10.87 2.82
C MET A 257 -11.68 -12.14 2.91
N SER A 258 -12.68 -12.30 2.02
CA SER A 258 -13.48 -13.52 1.96
C SER A 258 -13.54 -14.10 0.53
N VAL A 259 -13.70 -15.40 0.45
CA VAL A 259 -13.88 -16.12 -0.82
C VAL A 259 -15.16 -15.68 -1.54
N ASP A 260 -16.23 -15.44 -0.79
CA ASP A 260 -17.51 -15.03 -1.37
C ASP A 260 -17.43 -13.64 -2.01
N ASP A 261 -16.72 -12.71 -1.38
CA ASP A 261 -16.52 -11.39 -1.95
C ASP A 261 -15.55 -11.43 -3.15
N ALA A 262 -14.56 -12.31 -3.11
CA ALA A 262 -13.67 -12.53 -4.26
C ALA A 262 -14.44 -13.07 -5.48
N ARG A 263 -15.40 -14.00 -5.28
CA ARG A 263 -16.28 -14.48 -6.36
C ARG A 263 -17.17 -13.38 -6.91
N LYS A 264 -17.80 -12.57 -6.05
CA LYS A 264 -18.61 -11.42 -6.48
C LYS A 264 -17.78 -10.41 -7.27
N ALA A 265 -16.50 -10.20 -6.92
CA ALA A 265 -15.61 -9.33 -7.68
C ALA A 265 -15.38 -9.85 -9.11
N VAL A 266 -15.27 -11.17 -9.30
CA VAL A 266 -15.25 -11.81 -10.63
C VAL A 266 -16.58 -11.57 -11.38
N ASP A 267 -17.70 -11.82 -10.72
CA ASP A 267 -19.04 -11.73 -11.33
C ASP A 267 -19.36 -10.32 -11.85
N ILE A 268 -18.89 -9.27 -11.17
CA ILE A 268 -19.07 -7.88 -11.62
C ILE A 268 -18.02 -7.41 -12.62
N GLY A 269 -17.06 -8.26 -13.02
CA GLY A 269 -16.06 -7.96 -14.05
C GLY A 269 -14.81 -7.22 -13.57
N CYS A 270 -14.41 -7.37 -12.30
CA CYS A 270 -13.11 -6.86 -11.84
C CYS A 270 -11.96 -7.55 -12.56
N ALA A 271 -10.88 -6.81 -12.86
CA ALA A 271 -9.65 -7.34 -13.43
C ALA A 271 -8.71 -7.93 -12.37
N GLY A 272 -8.87 -7.53 -11.13
CA GLY A 272 -8.07 -8.01 -10.01
C GLY A 272 -8.63 -7.62 -8.65
N ILE A 273 -8.07 -8.23 -7.62
CA ILE A 273 -8.36 -7.91 -6.21
C ILE A 273 -7.06 -7.83 -5.42
N VAL A 274 -7.08 -7.05 -4.34
CA VAL A 274 -6.01 -7.06 -3.33
C VAL A 274 -6.56 -7.67 -2.05
N VAL A 275 -6.03 -8.83 -1.67
CA VAL A 275 -6.27 -9.44 -0.36
C VAL A 275 -5.58 -8.60 0.69
N SER A 276 -6.36 -7.88 1.50
CA SER A 276 -5.86 -6.81 2.36
C SER A 276 -6.81 -6.56 3.53
N ASN A 277 -6.23 -6.37 4.71
CA ASN A 277 -6.91 -5.86 5.90
C ASN A 277 -6.44 -4.44 6.24
N HIS A 278 -6.02 -3.67 5.20
CA HIS A 278 -5.51 -2.31 5.34
C HIS A 278 -4.27 -2.19 6.24
N GLY A 279 -3.47 -3.26 6.31
CA GLY A 279 -2.30 -3.31 7.19
C GLY A 279 -2.64 -3.29 8.68
N GLY A 280 -3.81 -3.82 9.08
CA GLY A 280 -4.30 -3.85 10.45
C GLY A 280 -4.83 -2.50 10.95
N ARG A 281 -5.22 -1.58 10.08
CA ARG A 281 -5.65 -0.22 10.44
C ARG A 281 -7.17 -0.03 10.48
N GLN A 282 -7.93 -1.07 10.14
CA GLN A 282 -9.39 -1.07 10.10
C GLN A 282 -9.95 -2.02 11.17
N LEU A 283 -10.43 -3.19 10.83
CA LEU A 283 -10.94 -4.17 11.78
C LEU A 283 -9.76 -4.89 12.48
N ASP A 284 -9.57 -4.66 13.79
CA ASP A 284 -8.64 -5.50 14.56
C ASP A 284 -9.26 -6.86 14.88
N GLY A 285 -8.44 -7.89 15.11
CA GLY A 285 -8.91 -9.28 15.17
C GLY A 285 -9.17 -9.92 13.81
N SER A 286 -9.02 -9.19 12.69
CA SER A 286 -9.14 -9.74 11.34
C SER A 286 -7.98 -10.69 11.03
N ARG A 287 -8.26 -11.69 10.15
CA ARG A 287 -7.25 -12.60 9.62
C ARG A 287 -6.18 -11.85 8.83
N SER A 288 -4.94 -12.32 8.78
CA SER A 288 -3.92 -11.71 7.93
C SER A 288 -4.20 -11.96 6.45
N GLY A 289 -3.75 -11.02 5.58
CA GLY A 289 -3.88 -11.22 4.14
C GLY A 289 -3.15 -12.48 3.66
N PHE A 290 -1.99 -12.80 4.23
CA PHE A 290 -1.24 -14.01 3.89
C PHE A 290 -1.98 -15.30 4.27
N ASP A 291 -2.59 -15.36 5.46
CA ASP A 291 -3.38 -16.52 5.90
C ASP A 291 -4.63 -16.73 5.03
N GLN A 292 -5.20 -15.66 4.48
CA GLN A 292 -6.43 -15.72 3.65
C GLN A 292 -6.13 -15.98 2.18
N LEU A 293 -4.90 -15.73 1.73
CA LEU A 293 -4.51 -15.71 0.32
C LEU A 293 -4.80 -17.01 -0.41
N ALA A 294 -4.43 -18.16 0.19
CA ALA A 294 -4.56 -19.46 -0.48
C ALA A 294 -6.01 -19.78 -0.87
N GLU A 295 -6.95 -19.57 0.06
CA GLU A 295 -8.39 -19.85 -0.17
C GLU A 295 -8.96 -18.97 -1.29
N ILE A 296 -8.55 -17.70 -1.33
CA ILE A 296 -8.99 -16.75 -2.37
C ILE A 296 -8.37 -17.11 -3.73
N VAL A 297 -7.07 -17.43 -3.77
CA VAL A 297 -6.42 -17.87 -5.03
C VAL A 297 -7.06 -19.13 -5.58
N ASP A 298 -7.39 -20.11 -4.73
CA ASP A 298 -8.08 -21.33 -5.16
C ASP A 298 -9.45 -21.07 -5.76
N ALA A 299 -10.14 -20.04 -5.28
CA ALA A 299 -11.48 -19.73 -5.72
C ALA A 299 -11.54 -18.91 -7.02
N VAL A 300 -10.55 -18.01 -7.26
CA VAL A 300 -10.66 -16.99 -8.33
C VAL A 300 -9.34 -16.70 -9.06
N GLY A 301 -8.22 -17.30 -8.67
CA GLY A 301 -6.89 -16.97 -9.20
C GLY A 301 -6.66 -17.35 -10.67
N ASP A 302 -7.53 -18.19 -11.25
CA ASP A 302 -7.60 -18.55 -12.66
C ASP A 302 -8.42 -17.55 -13.49
N LYS A 303 -9.20 -16.69 -12.87
CA LYS A 303 -10.15 -15.76 -13.50
C LYS A 303 -9.70 -14.31 -13.46
N ILE A 304 -9.15 -13.87 -12.32
CA ILE A 304 -8.68 -12.50 -12.11
C ILE A 304 -7.33 -12.49 -11.38
N ASP A 305 -6.61 -11.40 -11.47
CA ASP A 305 -5.33 -11.25 -10.76
C ASP A 305 -5.57 -11.04 -9.26
N VAL A 306 -4.95 -11.89 -8.45
CA VAL A 306 -4.98 -11.79 -6.99
C VAL A 306 -3.67 -11.20 -6.50
N LEU A 307 -3.74 -10.04 -5.86
CA LEU A 307 -2.63 -9.38 -5.18
C LEU A 307 -2.82 -9.50 -3.67
N VAL A 308 -1.76 -9.27 -2.92
CA VAL A 308 -1.83 -9.24 -1.45
C VAL A 308 -0.97 -8.12 -0.89
N ASP A 309 -1.40 -7.52 0.22
CA ASP A 309 -0.56 -6.61 1.01
C ASP A 309 -0.74 -6.85 2.52
N GLY A 310 0.07 -6.15 3.32
CA GLY A 310 0.07 -6.25 4.78
C GLY A 310 1.20 -7.11 5.34
N GLY A 311 1.99 -6.56 6.26
CA GLY A 311 3.04 -7.28 6.98
C GLY A 311 4.30 -7.61 6.18
N VAL A 312 4.44 -7.12 4.97
CA VAL A 312 5.56 -7.45 4.06
C VAL A 312 6.80 -6.65 4.42
N HIS A 313 7.85 -7.33 4.89
CA HIS A 313 9.11 -6.73 5.35
C HIS A 313 10.35 -7.32 4.67
N ARG A 314 10.24 -8.42 3.93
CA ARG A 314 11.34 -9.20 3.33
C ARG A 314 11.00 -9.72 1.95
N GLY A 315 12.02 -9.98 1.13
CA GLY A 315 11.87 -10.70 -0.13
C GLY A 315 11.28 -12.10 0.05
N SER A 316 11.65 -12.80 1.12
CA SER A 316 11.07 -14.12 1.44
C SER A 316 9.56 -14.07 1.71
N HIS A 317 9.00 -12.98 2.25
CA HIS A 317 7.56 -12.80 2.39
C HIS A 317 6.89 -12.71 1.01
N VAL A 318 7.52 -11.98 0.09
CA VAL A 318 7.05 -11.87 -1.30
C VAL A 318 7.05 -13.26 -1.96
N LEU A 319 8.16 -14.02 -1.85
CA LEU A 319 8.24 -15.37 -2.44
C LEU A 319 7.19 -16.32 -1.87
N LYS A 320 6.91 -16.26 -0.57
CA LYS A 320 5.86 -17.06 0.07
C LYS A 320 4.48 -16.75 -0.52
N ALA A 321 4.15 -15.47 -0.67
CA ALA A 321 2.87 -15.07 -1.25
C ALA A 321 2.75 -15.44 -2.74
N LEU A 322 3.82 -15.27 -3.53
CA LEU A 322 3.86 -15.72 -4.92
C LEU A 322 3.71 -17.24 -5.05
N SER A 323 4.34 -17.99 -4.15
CA SER A 323 4.22 -19.46 -4.10
C SER A 323 2.80 -19.93 -3.77
N LEU A 324 1.98 -19.10 -3.10
CA LEU A 324 0.55 -19.32 -2.91
C LEU A 324 -0.30 -18.92 -4.13
N GLY A 325 0.28 -18.25 -5.12
CA GLY A 325 -0.39 -17.86 -6.35
C GLY A 325 -0.73 -16.37 -6.47
N ALA A 326 -0.27 -15.51 -5.56
CA ALA A 326 -0.37 -14.07 -5.77
C ALA A 326 0.40 -13.65 -7.03
N LYS A 327 -0.14 -12.70 -7.80
CA LYS A 327 0.53 -12.13 -8.98
C LYS A 327 1.60 -11.12 -8.61
N ALA A 328 1.35 -10.33 -7.58
CA ALA A 328 2.31 -9.39 -7.00
C ALA A 328 1.96 -9.09 -5.54
N VAL A 329 2.92 -8.53 -4.83
CA VAL A 329 2.82 -8.24 -3.40
C VAL A 329 3.06 -6.76 -3.14
N GLY A 330 2.13 -6.14 -2.43
CA GLY A 330 2.21 -4.72 -2.09
C GLY A 330 2.75 -4.47 -0.68
N ALA A 331 3.33 -3.29 -0.48
CA ALA A 331 3.62 -2.81 0.86
C ALA A 331 3.43 -1.28 0.95
N GLY A 332 2.86 -0.83 2.09
CA GLY A 332 2.74 0.59 2.42
C GLY A 332 3.88 1.05 3.31
N ARG A 333 3.88 0.63 4.58
CA ARG A 333 4.88 1.06 5.57
C ARG A 333 6.33 0.82 5.15
N TYR A 334 6.61 -0.22 4.37
CA TYR A 334 7.94 -0.56 3.90
C TYR A 334 8.61 0.62 3.19
N TYR A 335 7.94 1.19 2.20
CA TYR A 335 8.50 2.32 1.47
C TYR A 335 8.23 3.67 2.16
N LEU A 336 7.15 3.80 2.97
CA LEU A 336 6.86 5.03 3.71
C LEU A 336 7.94 5.35 4.74
N PHE A 337 8.44 4.36 5.48
CA PHE A 337 9.56 4.60 6.39
C PHE A 337 10.82 4.97 5.63
N ALA A 338 11.06 4.39 4.47
CA ALA A 338 12.19 4.75 3.63
C ALA A 338 12.06 6.17 3.05
N LEU A 339 10.86 6.55 2.60
CA LEU A 339 10.53 7.91 2.19
C LEU A 339 10.78 8.91 3.34
N ALA A 340 10.25 8.63 4.52
CA ALA A 340 10.44 9.46 5.70
C ALA A 340 11.92 9.58 6.10
N ALA A 341 12.67 8.50 5.97
CA ALA A 341 14.08 8.48 6.31
C ALA A 341 14.96 9.35 5.39
N ALA A 342 14.71 9.35 4.05
CA ALA A 342 15.61 10.00 3.11
C ALA A 342 14.97 10.34 1.74
N GLY A 343 13.67 10.56 1.65
CA GLY A 343 13.02 10.92 0.40
C GLY A 343 13.22 9.89 -0.71
N GLN A 344 13.46 10.34 -1.94
CA GLN A 344 13.69 9.47 -3.10
C GLN A 344 14.83 8.46 -2.85
N ALA A 345 15.97 8.91 -2.33
CA ALA A 345 17.11 8.03 -2.07
C ALA A 345 16.76 6.91 -1.06
N GLY A 346 15.89 7.20 -0.09
CA GLY A 346 15.37 6.21 0.85
C GLY A 346 14.53 5.14 0.15
N VAL A 347 13.56 5.56 -0.68
CA VAL A 347 12.70 4.63 -1.43
C VAL A 347 13.51 3.81 -2.42
N GLU A 348 14.45 4.42 -3.15
CA GLU A 348 15.36 3.69 -4.04
C GLU A 348 16.17 2.63 -3.29
N ARG A 349 16.69 2.97 -2.11
CA ARG A 349 17.43 2.02 -1.28
C ARG A 349 16.54 0.86 -0.83
N ALA A 350 15.30 1.13 -0.43
CA ALA A 350 14.34 0.10 -0.03
C ALA A 350 14.00 -0.85 -1.20
N LEU A 351 13.66 -0.30 -2.37
CA LEU A 351 13.37 -1.10 -3.56
C LEU A 351 14.59 -1.90 -4.03
N HIS A 352 15.79 -1.33 -3.95
CA HIS A 352 17.05 -2.03 -4.25
C HIS A 352 17.27 -3.22 -3.32
N LEU A 353 17.08 -3.03 -2.01
CA LEU A 353 17.23 -4.13 -1.04
C LEU A 353 16.18 -5.22 -1.27
N MET A 354 14.93 -4.86 -1.53
CA MET A 354 13.87 -5.81 -1.87
C MET A 354 14.24 -6.64 -3.10
N ARG A 355 14.72 -5.98 -4.16
CA ARG A 355 15.16 -6.65 -5.38
C ARG A 355 16.33 -7.61 -5.12
N LEU A 356 17.34 -7.19 -4.37
CA LEU A 356 18.47 -8.03 -4.00
C LEU A 356 18.05 -9.26 -3.18
N GLU A 357 17.11 -9.07 -2.22
CA GLU A 357 16.57 -10.20 -1.46
C GLU A 357 15.84 -11.17 -2.40
N LEU A 358 14.98 -10.68 -3.27
CA LEU A 358 14.25 -11.51 -4.23
C LEU A 358 15.20 -12.30 -5.14
N GLU A 359 16.18 -11.64 -5.77
CA GLU A 359 17.14 -12.29 -6.66
C GLU A 359 17.98 -13.36 -5.93
N ARG A 360 18.45 -13.05 -4.73
CA ARG A 360 19.20 -13.99 -3.90
C ARG A 360 18.34 -15.19 -3.49
N ASP A 361 17.15 -14.92 -2.95
CA ASP A 361 16.29 -15.94 -2.39
C ASP A 361 15.73 -16.85 -3.51
N MET A 362 15.44 -16.32 -4.70
CA MET A 362 15.09 -17.11 -5.89
C MET A 362 16.23 -18.07 -6.28
N ARG A 363 17.49 -17.62 -6.28
CA ARG A 363 18.64 -18.50 -6.53
C ARG A 363 18.74 -19.62 -5.47
N LEU A 364 18.57 -19.26 -4.19
CA LEU A 364 18.58 -20.25 -3.10
C LEU A 364 17.41 -21.21 -3.19
N MET A 365 16.27 -20.78 -3.72
CA MET A 365 15.10 -21.63 -3.99
C MET A 365 15.27 -22.53 -5.21
N GLY A 366 16.30 -22.32 -6.03
CA GLY A 366 16.50 -23.05 -7.27
C GLY A 366 15.56 -22.65 -8.39
N CYS A 367 15.04 -21.42 -8.39
CA CYS A 367 14.07 -20.91 -9.36
C CYS A 367 14.70 -19.81 -10.25
N THR A 368 14.56 -19.93 -11.57
CA THR A 368 15.04 -18.94 -12.55
C THR A 368 14.00 -17.87 -12.88
N SER A 369 12.71 -18.13 -12.61
CA SER A 369 11.62 -17.19 -12.85
C SER A 369 10.52 -17.32 -11.79
N VAL A 370 9.74 -16.24 -11.62
CA VAL A 370 8.60 -16.21 -10.68
C VAL A 370 7.57 -17.30 -11.00
N SER A 371 7.40 -17.66 -12.28
CA SER A 371 6.45 -18.69 -12.70
C SER A 371 6.76 -20.10 -12.21
N GLN A 372 7.99 -20.36 -11.74
CA GLN A 372 8.39 -21.64 -11.17
C GLN A 372 8.02 -21.78 -9.68
N LEU A 373 7.69 -20.66 -9.02
CA LEU A 373 7.22 -20.67 -7.63
C LEU A 373 5.85 -21.34 -7.55
N SER A 374 5.69 -22.21 -6.57
CA SER A 374 4.44 -22.94 -6.35
C SER A 374 4.32 -23.37 -4.88
N ARG A 375 3.16 -23.88 -4.49
CA ARG A 375 2.94 -24.42 -3.13
C ARG A 375 3.90 -25.56 -2.76
N ARG A 376 4.55 -26.21 -3.71
CA ARG A 376 5.59 -27.21 -3.44
C ARG A 376 6.80 -26.61 -2.72
N ASN A 377 7.02 -25.31 -2.88
CA ASN A 377 8.08 -24.56 -2.23
C ASN A 377 7.71 -24.13 -0.79
N LEU A 378 6.55 -24.52 -0.28
CA LEU A 378 6.05 -24.10 1.03
C LEU A 378 5.81 -25.28 1.95
N ARG A 379 6.07 -25.06 3.26
CA ARG A 379 5.58 -25.92 4.35
C ARG A 379 5.05 -25.04 5.47
N PHE A 380 3.77 -25.18 5.76
CA PHE A 380 3.17 -24.53 6.92
C PHE A 380 3.56 -25.32 8.18
N ARG A 381 3.99 -24.59 9.20
CA ARG A 381 4.23 -25.17 10.50
C ARG A 381 2.90 -25.59 11.08
N SER A 382 2.72 -26.84 11.42
CA SER A 382 1.56 -27.27 12.19
C SER A 382 1.60 -26.53 13.52
N SER A 383 0.61 -25.69 13.79
CA SER A 383 0.39 -25.21 15.15
C SER A 383 0.04 -26.43 15.99
N VAL A 384 1.02 -26.96 16.73
CA VAL A 384 0.72 -27.81 17.88
C VAL A 384 0.00 -26.87 18.86
N ARG A 385 -1.34 -26.88 18.82
CA ARG A 385 -2.19 -26.34 19.86
C ARG A 385 -2.66 -27.48 20.74
#